data_70930bdc04738dfcfc21c75cf8ce3477
#
_entry.id   70930bdc04738dfcfc21c75cf8ce3477
#
_cell.length_a   1.000
_cell.length_b   1.000
_cell.length_c   1.000
_cell.angle_alpha   90.00
_cell.angle_beta   90.00
_cell.angle_gamma   90.00
#
_symmetry.space_group_name_H-M   'P 1'
#
loop_
_entity.id
_entity.type
_entity.pdbx_description
1 polymer ?
#
loop_
_entity_poly.entity_id
_entity_poly.type
_entity_poly.pdbx_seq_one_letter_code
_entity_poly.pdbx_strand_id
1 'polypeptide(L)'
;MEELHSSEQRSFAYLDENLARVRAEMHAAEEQSGRPRGQTLLLAAVKSADTEEINYLTQTLGVRDIGENRVQQLLSRYDALDKTGVRIHFIGSLQKNKVKYIIDKVASIHSVDTLSLAEEIDKRARAIGRRIDVFVEINSGREENK
;
A
#
# COMPACT_ATOMS: atom_id res chain seq x y z
N MET A 1 23.37 28.60 30.31
CA MET A 1 22.16 28.89 29.50
C MET A 1 21.95 27.69 28.60
N GLU A 2 21.06 26.82 29.02
CA GLU A 2 20.63 25.69 28.21
C GLU A 2 19.60 26.19 27.21
N GLU A 3 19.97 26.20 25.94
CA GLU A 3 19.01 26.37 24.84
C GLU A 3 18.15 25.12 24.77
N LEU A 4 16.94 25.21 25.30
CA LEU A 4 15.87 24.28 25.06
C LEU A 4 15.53 24.33 23.56
N HIS A 5 16.12 23.44 22.79
CA HIS A 5 15.61 23.10 21.47
C HIS A 5 14.25 22.41 21.68
N SER A 6 13.19 23.23 21.70
CA SER A 6 11.84 22.76 21.50
C SER A 6 11.80 22.15 20.09
N SER A 7 11.93 20.85 19.97
CA SER A 7 11.58 20.14 18.74
C SER A 7 10.09 20.37 18.54
N GLU A 8 9.73 21.25 17.62
CA GLU A 8 8.35 21.38 17.16
C GLU A 8 7.91 19.99 16.67
N GLN A 9 7.06 19.36 17.47
CA GLN A 9 6.52 18.04 17.14
C GLN A 9 5.66 18.20 15.89
N ARG A 10 6.04 17.54 14.78
CA ARG A 10 5.32 17.60 13.51
C ARG A 10 3.85 17.22 13.73
N SER A 11 2.93 18.08 13.28
CA SER A 11 1.49 17.82 13.37
C SER A 11 0.99 17.02 12.17
N PHE A 12 0.20 15.98 12.43
CA PHE A 12 -0.45 15.15 11.42
C PHE A 12 -1.99 15.32 11.41
N ALA A 13 -2.51 16.42 11.99
CA ALA A 13 -3.94 16.67 12.08
C ALA A 13 -4.69 16.56 10.73
N TYR A 14 -4.03 16.94 9.64
CA TYR A 14 -4.61 16.79 8.29
C TYR A 14 -4.83 15.32 7.89
N LEU A 15 -4.03 14.37 8.40
CA LEU A 15 -4.25 12.94 8.17
C LEU A 15 -5.47 12.44 8.93
N ASP A 16 -5.66 12.91 10.17
CA ASP A 16 -6.85 12.60 10.97
C ASP A 16 -8.11 13.05 10.26
N GLU A 17 -8.15 14.31 9.83
CA GLU A 17 -9.30 14.90 9.13
C GLU A 17 -9.60 14.21 7.81
N ASN A 18 -8.57 13.98 6.98
CA ASN A 18 -8.73 13.33 5.69
C ASN A 18 -9.21 11.88 5.83
N LEU A 19 -8.64 11.12 6.76
CA LEU A 19 -9.05 9.74 6.98
C LEU A 19 -10.47 9.65 7.53
N ALA A 20 -10.85 10.55 8.46
CA ALA A 20 -12.20 10.59 8.99
C ALA A 20 -13.23 10.85 7.87
N ARG A 21 -12.93 11.79 6.97
CA ARG A 21 -13.77 12.08 5.80
C ARG A 21 -13.89 10.89 4.87
N VAL A 22 -12.78 10.26 4.49
CA VAL A 22 -12.78 9.09 3.60
C VAL A 22 -13.58 7.94 4.21
N ARG A 23 -13.40 7.66 5.50
CA ARG A 23 -14.17 6.61 6.20
C ARG A 23 -15.67 6.92 6.25
N ALA A 24 -16.04 8.18 6.47
CA ALA A 24 -17.45 8.57 6.46
C ALA A 24 -18.09 8.35 5.07
N GLU A 25 -17.40 8.73 3.99
CA GLU A 25 -17.85 8.50 2.62
C GLU A 25 -17.97 7.00 2.28
N MET A 26 -16.99 6.19 2.71
CA MET A 26 -17.03 4.73 2.54
C MET A 26 -18.24 4.11 3.26
N HIS A 27 -18.48 4.49 4.52
CA HIS A 27 -19.60 3.98 5.28
C HIS A 27 -20.96 4.38 4.67
N ALA A 28 -21.08 5.62 4.19
CA ALA A 28 -22.28 6.06 3.49
C ALA A 28 -22.54 5.26 2.20
N ALA A 29 -21.48 4.95 1.45
CA ALA A 29 -21.58 4.13 0.24
C ALA A 29 -21.95 2.66 0.55
N GLU A 30 -21.40 2.09 1.62
CA GLU A 30 -21.77 0.75 2.10
C GLU A 30 -23.25 0.71 2.47
N GLU A 31 -23.73 1.69 3.24
CA GLU A 31 -25.13 1.77 3.65
C GLU A 31 -26.07 1.91 2.43
N GLN A 32 -25.75 2.79 1.49
CA GLN A 32 -26.55 2.98 0.27
C GLN A 32 -26.60 1.71 -0.59
N SER A 33 -25.53 0.93 -0.63
CA SER A 33 -25.46 -0.32 -1.39
C SER A 33 -25.99 -1.53 -0.67
N GLY A 34 -26.49 -1.39 0.56
CA GLY A 34 -26.95 -2.49 1.41
C GLY A 34 -25.84 -3.41 1.91
N ARG A 35 -24.59 -2.96 1.89
CA ARG A 35 -23.46 -3.72 2.43
C ARG A 35 -23.32 -3.47 3.93
N PRO A 36 -22.93 -4.48 4.71
CA PRO A 36 -22.56 -4.28 6.10
C PRO A 36 -21.40 -3.28 6.23
N ARG A 37 -21.49 -2.43 7.23
CA ARG A 37 -20.44 -1.44 7.54
C ARG A 37 -19.09 -2.11 7.81
N GLY A 38 -18.03 -1.61 7.18
CA GLY A 38 -16.67 -2.13 7.34
C GLY A 38 -16.34 -3.33 6.45
N GLN A 39 -17.19 -3.69 5.50
CA GLN A 39 -16.88 -4.72 4.50
C GLN A 39 -15.90 -4.26 3.44
N THR A 40 -15.84 -2.96 3.18
CA THR A 40 -14.93 -2.41 2.17
C THR A 40 -13.56 -2.16 2.78
N LEU A 41 -12.54 -2.76 2.21
CA LEU A 41 -11.16 -2.58 2.63
C LEU A 41 -10.62 -1.24 2.12
N LEU A 42 -10.07 -0.44 3.03
CA LEU A 42 -9.34 0.79 2.68
C LEU A 42 -7.88 0.46 2.44
N LEU A 43 -7.41 0.67 1.22
CA LEU A 43 -6.00 0.61 0.86
C LEU A 43 -5.49 2.02 0.58
N ALA A 44 -4.55 2.50 1.40
CA ALA A 44 -3.99 3.83 1.26
C ALA A 44 -2.79 3.84 0.31
N ALA A 45 -2.90 4.54 -0.83
CA ALA A 45 -1.77 4.75 -1.74
C ALA A 45 -0.78 5.77 -1.14
N VAL A 46 0.41 5.31 -0.77
CA VAL A 46 1.39 6.09 0.02
C VAL A 46 2.52 6.70 -0.81
N LYS A 47 2.35 6.76 -2.13
CA LYS A 47 3.40 7.23 -3.07
C LYS A 47 3.94 8.64 -2.79
N SER A 48 3.14 9.53 -2.20
CA SER A 48 3.49 10.92 -1.88
C SER A 48 3.77 11.16 -0.40
N ALA A 49 3.53 10.16 0.46
CA ALA A 49 3.78 10.25 1.89
C ALA A 49 5.22 9.90 2.24
N ASP A 50 5.75 10.53 3.28
CA ASP A 50 7.02 10.11 3.87
C ASP A 50 6.82 9.00 4.93
N THR A 51 7.93 8.51 5.49
CA THR A 51 7.91 7.38 6.44
C THR A 51 7.19 7.72 7.74
N GLU A 52 7.29 8.95 8.25
CA GLU A 52 6.63 9.37 9.47
C GLU A 52 5.11 9.46 9.28
N GLU A 53 4.68 10.02 8.15
CA GLU A 53 3.26 10.04 7.76
C GLU A 53 2.68 8.62 7.65
N ILE A 54 3.42 7.71 7.03
CA ILE A 54 2.98 6.32 6.88
C ILE A 54 2.88 5.63 8.24
N ASN A 55 3.89 5.78 9.09
CA ASN A 55 3.88 5.19 10.43
C ASN A 55 2.75 5.78 11.29
N TYR A 56 2.51 7.08 11.21
CA TYR A 56 1.36 7.71 11.89
C TYR A 56 0.02 7.15 11.36
N LEU A 57 -0.14 7.09 10.05
CA LEU A 57 -1.35 6.56 9.41
C LEU A 57 -1.63 5.10 9.83
N THR A 58 -0.60 4.28 9.91
CA THR A 58 -0.74 2.84 10.18
C THR A 58 -0.82 2.54 11.68
N GLN A 59 0.06 3.11 12.50
CA GLN A 59 0.16 2.78 13.91
C GLN A 59 -0.79 3.60 14.78
N THR A 60 -1.01 4.87 14.46
CA THR A 60 -1.91 5.75 15.23
C THR A 60 -3.34 5.71 14.70
N LEU A 61 -3.53 5.83 13.39
CA LEU A 61 -4.85 5.89 12.77
C LEU A 61 -5.40 4.51 12.35
N GLY A 62 -4.61 3.46 12.46
CA GLY A 62 -5.03 2.08 12.28
C GLY A 62 -5.34 1.65 10.85
N VAL A 63 -4.77 2.32 9.85
CA VAL A 63 -4.83 1.85 8.45
C VAL A 63 -3.91 0.65 8.30
N ARG A 64 -4.45 -0.49 7.90
CA ARG A 64 -3.72 -1.76 7.85
C ARG A 64 -3.18 -2.12 6.48
N ASP A 65 -3.71 -1.51 5.43
CA ASP A 65 -3.37 -1.81 4.05
C ASP A 65 -2.82 -0.56 3.37
N ILE A 66 -1.57 -0.63 2.92
CA ILE A 66 -0.90 0.46 2.20
C ILE A 66 -0.44 0.00 0.83
N GLY A 67 -0.52 0.89 -0.15
CA GLY A 67 -0.19 0.63 -1.55
C GLY A 67 1.06 1.37 -2.00
N GLU A 68 2.03 0.62 -2.48
CA GLU A 68 3.29 1.12 -3.05
C GLU A 68 3.29 1.05 -4.57
N ASN A 69 3.76 2.10 -5.22
CA ASN A 69 3.77 2.20 -6.67
C ASN A 69 5.13 1.92 -7.31
N ARG A 70 6.22 2.08 -6.57
CA ARG A 70 7.58 1.96 -7.10
C ARG A 70 8.44 1.06 -6.21
N VAL A 71 9.09 0.08 -6.83
CA VAL A 71 9.98 -0.85 -6.12
C VAL A 71 11.08 -0.12 -5.36
N GLN A 72 11.77 0.84 -6.00
CA GLN A 72 12.84 1.59 -5.35
C GLN A 72 12.36 2.39 -4.14
N GLN A 73 11.18 3.00 -4.22
CA GLN A 73 10.60 3.74 -3.10
C GLN A 73 10.25 2.82 -1.93
N LEU A 74 9.63 1.68 -2.21
CA LEU A 74 9.39 0.66 -1.19
C LEU A 74 10.70 0.24 -0.51
N LEU A 75 11.73 -0.11 -1.28
CA LEU A 75 12.99 -0.59 -0.73
C LEU A 75 13.71 0.47 0.11
N SER A 76 13.70 1.74 -0.33
CA SER A 76 14.40 2.83 0.36
C SER A 76 13.85 3.13 1.76
N ARG A 77 12.58 2.84 2.02
CA ARG A 77 11.91 3.13 3.29
C ARG A 77 11.46 1.91 4.08
N TYR A 78 11.60 0.71 3.50
CA TYR A 78 11.06 -0.52 4.07
C TYR A 78 11.51 -0.77 5.51
N ASP A 79 12.79 -0.55 5.82
CA ASP A 79 13.33 -0.80 7.16
C ASP A 79 12.88 0.25 8.20
N ALA A 80 12.58 1.47 7.75
CA ALA A 80 12.10 2.55 8.60
C ALA A 80 10.56 2.52 8.83
N LEU A 81 9.83 1.69 8.08
CA LEU A 81 8.40 1.48 8.30
C LEU A 81 8.16 0.58 9.50
N ASP A 82 7.24 0.99 10.38
CA ASP A 82 6.68 0.05 11.35
C ASP A 82 5.64 -0.85 10.66
N LYS A 83 6.02 -2.10 10.48
CA LYS A 83 5.22 -3.09 9.74
C LYS A 83 4.28 -3.91 10.62
N THR A 84 4.20 -3.58 11.91
CA THR A 84 3.35 -4.30 12.87
C THR A 84 1.88 -4.25 12.47
N GLY A 85 1.33 -5.39 12.04
CA GLY A 85 -0.05 -5.52 11.61
C GLY A 85 -0.39 -4.79 10.30
N VAL A 86 0.63 -4.41 9.50
CA VAL A 86 0.48 -3.71 8.22
C VAL A 86 0.70 -4.67 7.07
N ARG A 87 -0.15 -4.61 6.05
CA ARG A 87 0.02 -5.30 4.78
C ARG A 87 0.43 -4.29 3.72
N ILE A 88 1.52 -4.57 3.04
CA ILE A 88 2.01 -3.75 1.94
C ILE A 88 1.55 -4.40 0.64
N HIS A 89 0.90 -3.63 -0.22
CA HIS A 89 0.44 -4.06 -1.53
C HIS A 89 1.23 -3.33 -2.62
N PHE A 90 1.65 -4.03 -3.65
CA PHE A 90 2.28 -3.39 -4.79
C PHE A 90 1.22 -3.08 -5.84
N ILE A 91 0.94 -1.80 -6.06
CA ILE A 91 -0.17 -1.32 -6.91
C ILE A 91 0.30 -0.60 -8.19
N GLY A 92 1.61 -0.45 -8.37
CA GLY A 92 2.19 0.16 -9.58
C GLY A 92 2.61 -0.87 -10.63
N SER A 93 3.04 -0.41 -11.80
CA SER A 93 3.58 -1.30 -12.84
C SER A 93 4.83 -2.01 -12.34
N LEU A 94 4.89 -3.33 -12.52
CA LEU A 94 5.97 -4.18 -12.04
C LEU A 94 6.73 -4.79 -13.21
N GLN A 95 8.01 -4.45 -13.30
CA GLN A 95 8.92 -5.11 -14.22
C GLN A 95 9.31 -6.50 -13.70
N LYS A 96 9.35 -7.48 -14.59
CA LYS A 96 9.70 -8.87 -14.28
C LYS A 96 11.00 -9.02 -13.47
N ASN A 97 12.05 -8.29 -13.84
CA ASN A 97 13.36 -8.32 -13.16
C ASN A 97 13.33 -7.70 -11.75
N LYS A 98 12.26 -6.99 -11.38
CA LYS A 98 12.08 -6.36 -10.06
C LYS A 98 11.32 -7.23 -9.07
N VAL A 99 10.63 -8.26 -9.50
CA VAL A 99 9.84 -9.17 -8.66
C VAL A 99 10.65 -9.71 -7.48
N LYS A 100 11.88 -10.12 -7.72
CA LYS A 100 12.79 -10.69 -6.70
C LYS A 100 13.05 -9.77 -5.49
N TYR A 101 12.88 -8.46 -5.65
CA TYR A 101 13.17 -7.50 -4.57
C TYR A 101 11.98 -7.26 -3.63
N ILE A 102 10.77 -7.60 -4.07
CA ILE A 102 9.55 -7.29 -3.32
C ILE A 102 8.75 -8.52 -2.90
N ILE A 103 9.02 -9.68 -3.47
CA ILE A 103 8.21 -10.88 -3.28
C ILE A 103 8.12 -11.35 -1.82
N ASP A 104 9.11 -11.04 -1.02
CA ASP A 104 9.16 -11.32 0.42
C ASP A 104 8.55 -10.20 1.29
N LYS A 105 8.22 -9.05 0.69
CA LYS A 105 7.83 -7.81 1.39
C LYS A 105 6.36 -7.44 1.23
N VAL A 106 5.72 -7.90 0.16
CA VAL A 106 4.35 -7.50 -0.17
C VAL A 106 3.34 -8.61 0.05
N ALA A 107 2.11 -8.26 0.40
CA ALA A 107 1.00 -9.17 0.59
C ALA A 107 0.31 -9.51 -0.74
N SER A 108 0.27 -8.57 -1.67
CA SER A 108 -0.32 -8.77 -2.99
C SER A 108 0.33 -7.90 -4.07
N ILE A 109 0.14 -8.27 -5.33
CA ILE A 109 0.56 -7.52 -6.52
C ILE A 109 -0.66 -7.29 -7.40
N HIS A 110 -0.96 -6.02 -7.71
CA HIS A 110 -2.20 -5.61 -8.40
C HIS A 110 -2.05 -5.39 -9.90
N SER A 111 -0.85 -5.56 -10.45
CA SER A 111 -0.49 -5.15 -11.82
C SER A 111 0.00 -6.31 -12.68
N VAL A 112 -0.57 -7.50 -12.52
CA VAL A 112 -0.18 -8.67 -13.33
C VAL A 112 -0.88 -8.59 -14.67
N ASP A 113 -0.16 -8.13 -15.70
CA ASP A 113 -0.65 -7.82 -17.04
C ASP A 113 -0.15 -8.81 -18.11
N THR A 114 0.82 -9.66 -17.79
CA THR A 114 1.39 -10.65 -18.70
C THR A 114 1.58 -12.01 -18.04
N LEU A 115 1.48 -13.08 -18.83
CA LEU A 115 1.78 -14.43 -18.36
C LEU A 115 3.22 -14.55 -17.86
N SER A 116 4.18 -13.94 -18.58
CA SER A 116 5.59 -13.95 -18.19
C SER A 116 5.85 -13.32 -16.83
N LEU A 117 5.12 -12.27 -16.47
CA LEU A 117 5.18 -11.67 -15.12
C LEU A 117 4.57 -12.61 -14.07
N ALA A 118 3.42 -13.22 -14.37
CA ALA A 118 2.78 -14.19 -13.49
C ALA A 118 3.69 -15.39 -13.18
N GLU A 119 4.34 -15.95 -14.19
CA GLU A 119 5.30 -17.05 -14.06
C GLU A 119 6.52 -16.67 -13.18
N GLU A 120 7.05 -15.47 -13.35
CA GLU A 120 8.17 -15.00 -12.50
C GLU A 120 7.72 -14.81 -11.05
N ILE A 121 6.52 -14.26 -10.82
CA ILE A 121 5.95 -14.14 -9.47
C ILE A 121 5.78 -15.51 -8.83
N ASP A 122 5.17 -16.49 -9.52
CA ASP A 122 5.01 -17.85 -9.03
C ASP A 122 6.34 -18.51 -8.70
N LYS A 123 7.31 -18.42 -9.61
CA LYS A 123 8.67 -18.94 -9.41
C LYS A 123 9.32 -18.37 -8.17
N ARG A 124 9.26 -17.05 -7.98
CA ARG A 124 9.90 -16.39 -6.82
C ARG A 124 9.17 -16.70 -5.51
N ALA A 125 7.84 -16.71 -5.53
CA ALA A 125 7.05 -17.06 -4.35
C ALA A 125 7.31 -18.51 -3.91
N ARG A 126 7.34 -19.47 -4.83
CA ARG A 126 7.68 -20.88 -4.54
C ARG A 126 9.08 -21.02 -3.96
N ALA A 127 10.06 -20.29 -4.48
CA ALA A 127 11.45 -20.36 -4.01
C ALA A 127 11.61 -19.99 -2.53
N ILE A 128 10.69 -19.17 -1.99
CA ILE A 128 10.69 -18.77 -0.56
C ILE A 128 9.52 -19.37 0.22
N GLY A 129 8.83 -20.37 -0.35
CA GLY A 129 7.73 -21.08 0.32
C GLY A 129 6.50 -20.19 0.61
N ARG A 130 6.28 -19.12 -0.15
CA ARG A 130 5.15 -18.20 0.02
C ARG A 130 4.08 -18.42 -1.04
N ARG A 131 2.84 -18.17 -0.64
CA ARG A 131 1.74 -17.88 -1.54
C ARG A 131 1.52 -16.38 -1.56
N ILE A 132 1.31 -15.80 -2.73
CA ILE A 132 1.05 -14.37 -2.91
C ILE A 132 -0.24 -14.18 -3.70
N ASP A 133 -1.06 -13.24 -3.25
CA ASP A 133 -2.28 -12.88 -3.96
C ASP A 133 -1.94 -11.93 -5.12
N VAL A 134 -2.59 -12.11 -6.25
CA VAL A 134 -2.40 -11.26 -7.42
C VAL A 134 -3.74 -10.81 -8.00
N PHE A 135 -3.75 -9.60 -8.57
CA PHE A 135 -4.84 -9.13 -9.41
C PHE A 135 -4.35 -9.06 -10.85
N VAL A 136 -5.12 -9.63 -11.75
CA VAL A 136 -4.85 -9.55 -13.19
C VAL A 136 -5.32 -8.19 -13.70
N GLU A 137 -4.40 -7.42 -14.26
CA GLU A 137 -4.72 -6.13 -14.88
C GLU A 137 -5.27 -6.35 -16.28
N ILE A 138 -6.46 -5.82 -16.55
CA ILE A 138 -7.14 -5.93 -17.85
C ILE A 138 -7.24 -4.54 -18.46
N ASN A 139 -6.72 -4.36 -19.68
CA ASN A 139 -6.87 -3.12 -20.45
C ASN A 139 -8.27 -3.03 -21.09
N SER A 140 -9.30 -2.77 -20.28
CA SER A 140 -10.68 -2.64 -20.74
C SER A 140 -10.92 -1.35 -21.54
N GLY A 141 -10.12 -0.31 -21.30
CA GLY A 141 -10.21 0.99 -21.98
C GLY A 141 -9.51 1.03 -23.33
N ARG A 142 -8.81 -0.02 -23.74
CA ARG A 142 -7.99 -0.07 -24.96
C ARG A 142 -7.00 1.09 -25.08
N GLU A 143 -6.38 1.48 -23.97
CA GLU A 143 -5.35 2.51 -23.94
C GLU A 143 -4.13 2.04 -24.74
N GLU A 144 -3.65 2.85 -25.68
CA GLU A 144 -2.54 2.48 -26.60
C GLU A 144 -1.20 2.32 -25.89
N ASN A 145 -1.06 2.87 -24.66
CA ASN A 145 0.20 2.86 -23.89
C ASN A 145 0.26 1.77 -22.79
N LYS A 146 -0.63 0.80 -22.85
CA LYS A 146 -0.67 -0.32 -21.91
C LYS A 146 -0.61 -1.66 -22.63
#